data_b500d526f3d0307b391a3aa9fdb9b373
#
_entry.id   b500d526f3d0307b391a3aa9fdb9b373
#
_cell.length_a   1.000
_cell.length_b   1.000
_cell.length_c   1.000
_cell.angle_alpha   90.00
_cell.angle_beta   90.00
_cell.angle_gamma   90.00
#
_symmetry.space_group_name_H-M   'P 1'
#
loop_
_entity.id
_entity.type
_entity.pdbx_description
1 polymer ?
#
loop_
_entity_poly.entity_id
_entity_poly.type
_entity_poly.pdbx_seq_one_letter_code
_entity_poly.pdbx_strand_id
1 'polypeptide(L)'
;MITREEETELVRHIEDLPFKPFDFHGHLANRQVVGFGRRYEYDRREVVEAAPIPDFLLPLRDKVAIFAERFAAEFAQVLVNEYRPGAGIGWHRDKPQFELVAGVSLLAPCNFRLRRRNGGAWDRETIEVEPRSAYLMAGPARNEWEHSIPPVNRHRYSVTFRTLRSNL
;
A
#
# COMPACT_ATOMS: atom_id res chain seq x y z
N MET A 1 9.53 10.30 -8.10
CA MET A 1 9.04 9.00 -8.65
C MET A 1 8.21 9.21 -9.91
N ILE A 2 7.16 10.00 -9.88
CA ILE A 2 6.32 10.33 -11.03
C ILE A 2 6.18 11.84 -11.18
N THR A 3 5.83 12.30 -12.40
CA THR A 3 5.57 13.73 -12.67
C THR A 3 4.18 14.13 -12.19
N ARG A 4 3.89 15.43 -12.26
CA ARG A 4 2.57 15.97 -11.91
C ARG A 4 1.51 15.58 -12.94
N GLU A 5 1.89 15.51 -14.20
CA GLU A 5 1.04 15.08 -15.31
C GLU A 5 0.65 13.60 -15.16
N GLU A 6 1.63 12.76 -14.84
CA GLU A 6 1.39 11.34 -14.57
C GLU A 6 0.49 11.13 -13.34
N GLU A 7 0.66 11.92 -12.29
CA GLU A 7 -0.24 11.89 -11.12
C GLU A 7 -1.67 12.26 -11.52
N THR A 8 -1.84 13.33 -12.30
CA THR A 8 -3.16 13.78 -12.75
C THR A 8 -3.89 12.69 -13.54
N GLU A 9 -3.18 12.05 -14.47
CA GLU A 9 -3.75 10.97 -15.28
C GLU A 9 -4.09 9.73 -14.43
N LEU A 10 -3.21 9.35 -13.50
CA LEU A 10 -3.46 8.24 -12.57
C LEU A 10 -4.70 8.51 -11.71
N VAL A 11 -4.80 9.71 -11.12
CA VAL A 11 -5.93 10.08 -10.25
C VAL A 11 -7.24 10.02 -11.01
N ARG A 12 -7.29 10.51 -12.25
CA ARG A 12 -8.48 10.45 -13.09
C ARG A 12 -9.00 9.03 -13.28
N HIS A 13 -8.12 8.05 -13.48
CA HIS A 13 -8.50 6.63 -13.59
C HIS A 13 -8.83 6.01 -12.23
N ILE A 14 -8.14 6.43 -11.16
CA ILE A 14 -8.38 5.92 -9.82
C ILE A 14 -9.76 6.33 -9.30
N GLU A 15 -10.23 7.54 -9.59
CA GLU A 15 -11.55 8.03 -9.16
C GLU A 15 -12.71 7.18 -9.67
N ASP A 16 -12.55 6.51 -10.81
CA ASP A 16 -13.57 5.61 -11.41
C ASP A 16 -13.54 4.18 -10.83
N LEU A 17 -12.59 3.87 -9.92
CA LEU A 17 -12.48 2.52 -9.36
C LEU A 17 -13.60 2.20 -8.36
N PRO A 18 -14.05 0.93 -8.28
CA PRO A 18 -15.13 0.49 -7.38
C PRO A 18 -14.64 0.33 -5.94
N PHE A 19 -14.31 1.44 -5.28
CA PHE A 19 -13.86 1.44 -3.89
C PHE A 19 -14.89 0.85 -2.93
N LYS A 20 -14.40 0.10 -1.94
CA LYS A 20 -15.20 -0.44 -0.84
C LYS A 20 -14.56 -0.06 0.49
N PRO A 21 -15.37 0.15 1.56
CA PRO A 21 -14.82 0.32 2.91
C PRO A 21 -13.93 -0.86 3.27
N PHE A 22 -12.78 -0.58 3.89
CA PHE A 22 -11.91 -1.64 4.40
C PHE A 22 -12.53 -2.21 5.68
N ASP A 23 -12.97 -3.47 5.64
CA ASP A 23 -13.45 -4.18 6.82
C ASP A 23 -12.26 -4.76 7.59
N PHE A 24 -12.10 -4.32 8.84
CA PHE A 24 -11.13 -4.86 9.77
C PHE A 24 -11.87 -5.36 11.01
N HIS A 25 -12.11 -6.68 11.09
CA HIS A 25 -12.80 -7.36 12.19
C HIS A 25 -14.15 -6.73 12.55
N GLY A 26 -14.97 -6.37 11.57
CA GLY A 26 -16.30 -5.78 11.78
C GLY A 26 -16.29 -4.27 12.08
N HIS A 27 -15.13 -3.61 12.08
CA HIS A 27 -15.01 -2.16 12.16
C HIS A 27 -14.78 -1.58 10.76
N LEU A 28 -15.75 -0.84 10.26
CA LEU A 28 -15.61 -0.08 9.02
C LEU A 28 -14.59 1.03 9.22
N ALA A 29 -13.42 0.89 8.60
CA ALA A 29 -12.45 1.98 8.55
C ALA A 29 -12.93 3.08 7.61
N ASN A 30 -12.64 4.35 7.93
CA ASN A 30 -12.92 5.49 7.05
C ASN A 30 -12.09 5.47 5.75
N ARG A 31 -11.19 4.50 5.61
CA ARG A 31 -10.39 4.23 4.44
C ARG A 31 -11.15 3.31 3.49
N GLN A 32 -11.15 3.64 2.20
CA GLN A 32 -11.70 2.78 1.16
C GLN A 32 -10.58 2.14 0.35
N VAL A 33 -10.81 0.94 -0.17
CA VAL A 33 -9.81 0.17 -0.89
C VAL A 33 -10.39 -0.52 -2.11
N VAL A 34 -9.53 -0.78 -3.10
CA VAL A 34 -9.77 -1.71 -4.20
C VAL A 34 -8.48 -2.48 -4.49
N GLY A 35 -8.59 -3.78 -4.66
CA GLY A 35 -7.45 -4.67 -4.86
C GLY A 35 -7.50 -5.39 -6.20
N PHE A 36 -6.32 -5.63 -6.78
CA PHE A 36 -6.12 -6.32 -8.07
C PHE A 36 -4.99 -7.33 -8.00
N GLY A 37 -5.00 -8.28 -8.92
CA GLY A 37 -3.96 -9.29 -9.04
C GLY A 37 -4.17 -10.46 -8.07
N ARG A 38 -3.10 -11.07 -7.63
CA ARG A 38 -3.16 -12.26 -6.78
C ARG A 38 -3.50 -11.91 -5.34
N ARG A 39 -4.47 -12.62 -4.78
CA ARG A 39 -4.91 -12.50 -3.38
C ARG A 39 -4.75 -13.84 -2.68
N TYR A 40 -4.20 -13.83 -1.46
CA TYR A 40 -4.17 -15.02 -0.61
C TYR A 40 -5.45 -15.08 0.24
N GLU A 41 -6.21 -16.18 0.12
CA GLU A 41 -7.38 -16.45 0.96
C GLU A 41 -7.00 -17.41 2.09
N TYR A 42 -7.08 -16.91 3.33
CA TYR A 42 -6.72 -17.68 4.52
C TYR A 42 -7.60 -18.91 4.73
N ASP A 43 -8.90 -18.79 4.48
CA ASP A 43 -9.87 -19.86 4.71
C ASP A 43 -9.59 -21.09 3.81
N ARG A 44 -9.00 -20.84 2.64
CA ARG A 44 -8.67 -21.89 1.66
C ARG A 44 -7.19 -22.24 1.59
N ARG A 45 -6.32 -21.45 2.25
CA ARG A 45 -4.85 -21.59 2.17
C ARG A 45 -4.31 -21.59 0.75
N GLU A 46 -4.93 -20.85 -0.16
CA GLU A 46 -4.58 -20.80 -1.56
C GLU A 46 -4.44 -19.36 -2.07
N VAL A 47 -3.67 -19.20 -3.15
CA VAL A 47 -3.58 -17.94 -3.88
C VAL A 47 -4.73 -17.90 -4.88
N VAL A 48 -5.64 -16.95 -4.71
CA VAL A 48 -6.78 -16.73 -5.61
C VAL A 48 -6.48 -15.57 -6.54
N GLU A 49 -6.82 -15.72 -7.81
CA GLU A 49 -6.77 -14.61 -8.75
C GLU A 49 -7.96 -13.67 -8.50
N ALA A 50 -7.65 -12.42 -8.20
CA ALA A 50 -8.61 -11.32 -8.23
C ALA A 50 -8.68 -10.75 -9.66
N ALA A 51 -9.44 -9.66 -9.86
CA ALA A 51 -9.43 -8.94 -11.12
C ALA A 51 -7.98 -8.60 -11.53
N PRO A 52 -7.62 -8.67 -12.83
CA PRO A 52 -6.27 -8.36 -13.28
C PRO A 52 -5.89 -6.92 -12.92
N ILE A 53 -4.59 -6.68 -12.79
CA ILE A 53 -4.09 -5.31 -12.57
C ILE A 53 -4.47 -4.47 -13.78
N PRO A 54 -5.19 -3.35 -13.60
CA PRO A 54 -5.60 -2.48 -14.70
C PRO A 54 -4.40 -1.95 -15.50
N ASP A 55 -4.56 -1.83 -16.80
CA ASP A 55 -3.48 -1.40 -17.71
C ASP A 55 -2.90 -0.04 -17.33
N PHE A 56 -3.71 0.89 -16.84
CA PHE A 56 -3.23 2.21 -16.43
C PHE A 56 -2.28 2.19 -15.21
N LEU A 57 -2.25 1.09 -14.44
CA LEU A 57 -1.32 0.89 -13.33
C LEU A 57 -0.01 0.18 -13.74
N LEU A 58 0.05 -0.40 -14.92
CA LEU A 58 1.25 -1.12 -15.38
C LEU A 58 2.48 -0.22 -15.51
N PRO A 59 2.40 0.98 -16.11
CA PRO A 59 3.55 1.90 -16.14
C PRO A 59 4.04 2.31 -14.74
N LEU A 60 3.13 2.48 -13.78
CA LEU A 60 3.50 2.76 -12.41
C LEU A 60 4.18 1.57 -11.74
N ARG A 61 3.70 0.34 -12.01
CA ARG A 61 4.33 -0.90 -11.54
C ARG A 61 5.77 -1.03 -12.05
N ASP A 62 6.01 -0.70 -13.32
CA ASP A 62 7.34 -0.77 -13.92
C ASP A 62 8.31 0.21 -13.25
N LYS A 63 7.87 1.44 -12.96
CA LYS A 63 8.65 2.42 -12.21
C LYS A 63 8.94 1.96 -10.77
N VAL A 64 7.97 1.36 -10.11
CA VAL A 64 8.12 0.78 -8.78
C VAL A 64 9.12 -0.38 -8.80
N ALA A 65 9.08 -1.21 -9.83
CA ALA A 65 10.00 -2.34 -9.98
C ALA A 65 11.45 -1.85 -10.11
N ILE A 66 11.70 -0.83 -10.92
CA ILE A 66 13.03 -0.20 -11.04
C ILE A 66 13.47 0.37 -9.68
N PHE A 67 12.59 1.11 -8.99
CA PHE A 67 12.88 1.69 -7.68
C PHE A 67 13.23 0.64 -6.62
N ALA A 68 12.55 -0.51 -6.66
CA ALA A 68 12.73 -1.61 -5.71
C ALA A 68 13.82 -2.61 -6.14
N GLU A 69 14.47 -2.41 -7.28
CA GLU A 69 15.45 -3.32 -7.88
C GLU A 69 14.89 -4.76 -8.03
N ARG A 70 13.68 -4.86 -8.59
CA ARG A 70 12.93 -6.10 -8.80
C ARG A 70 12.37 -6.16 -10.22
N PHE A 71 11.94 -7.35 -10.63
CA PHE A 71 11.17 -7.51 -11.87
C PHE A 71 9.71 -7.10 -11.66
N ALA A 72 9.12 -6.42 -12.63
CA ALA A 72 7.74 -5.97 -12.56
C ALA A 72 6.75 -7.12 -12.32
N ALA A 73 7.01 -8.29 -12.89
CA ALA A 73 6.18 -9.48 -12.71
C ALA A 73 6.14 -10.02 -11.26
N GLU A 74 7.12 -9.70 -10.42
CA GLU A 74 7.11 -10.07 -9.00
C GLU A 74 6.03 -9.33 -8.20
N PHE A 75 5.65 -8.12 -8.63
CA PHE A 75 4.57 -7.35 -8.02
C PHE A 75 3.21 -7.89 -8.49
N ALA A 76 2.81 -8.98 -7.86
CA ALA A 76 1.64 -9.77 -8.25
C ALA A 76 0.32 -9.23 -7.68
N GLN A 77 0.38 -8.33 -6.69
CA GLN A 77 -0.79 -7.70 -6.09
C GLN A 77 -0.65 -6.18 -6.03
N VAL A 78 -1.76 -5.50 -6.30
CA VAL A 78 -1.91 -4.05 -6.11
C VAL A 78 -3.10 -3.78 -5.19
N LEU A 79 -2.93 -2.86 -4.25
CA LEU A 79 -4.01 -2.30 -3.45
C LEU A 79 -4.02 -0.78 -3.60
N VAL A 80 -5.10 -0.25 -4.13
CA VAL A 80 -5.33 1.20 -4.18
C VAL A 80 -6.14 1.59 -2.95
N ASN A 81 -5.66 2.60 -2.23
CA ASN A 81 -6.29 3.09 -1.01
C ASN A 81 -6.73 4.54 -1.21
N GLU A 82 -7.96 4.85 -0.82
CA GLU A 82 -8.49 6.20 -0.72
C GLU A 82 -8.53 6.62 0.75
N TYR A 83 -7.96 7.77 1.06
CA TYR A 83 -8.01 8.43 2.35
C TYR A 83 -8.72 9.77 2.18
N ARG A 84 -9.98 9.84 2.55
CA ARG A 84 -10.69 11.13 2.69
C ARG A 84 -10.23 11.85 3.94
N PRO A 85 -10.42 13.18 4.07
CA PRO A 85 -10.11 13.89 5.31
C PRO A 85 -10.71 13.19 6.53
N GLY A 86 -9.88 12.97 7.55
CA GLY A 86 -10.24 12.21 8.74
C GLY A 86 -9.96 10.70 8.66
N ALA A 87 -9.67 10.15 7.46
CA ALA A 87 -9.31 8.76 7.31
C ALA A 87 -7.83 8.51 7.64
N GLY A 88 -7.55 7.36 8.23
CA GLY A 88 -6.19 6.89 8.52
C GLY A 88 -6.15 5.37 8.56
N ILE A 89 -5.03 4.82 9.01
CA ILE A 89 -4.88 3.39 9.28
C ILE A 89 -4.15 3.20 10.61
N GLY A 90 -4.70 2.34 11.47
CA GLY A 90 -4.12 2.01 12.77
C GLY A 90 -2.82 1.22 12.66
N TRP A 91 -2.17 0.98 13.80
CA TRP A 91 -0.95 0.21 13.88
C TRP A 91 -1.16 -1.24 13.43
N HIS A 92 -0.42 -1.66 12.41
CA HIS A 92 -0.46 -3.01 11.87
C HIS A 92 0.85 -3.37 11.15
N ARG A 93 0.98 -4.64 10.85
CA ARG A 93 1.90 -5.16 9.84
C ARG A 93 1.10 -5.70 8.68
N ASP A 94 1.61 -5.57 7.47
CA ASP A 94 1.00 -6.21 6.31
C ASP A 94 1.00 -7.74 6.49
N LYS A 95 0.09 -8.41 5.81
CA LYS A 95 -0.08 -9.86 5.90
C LYS A 95 1.24 -10.60 5.62
N PRO A 96 1.53 -11.70 6.34
CA PRO A 96 2.84 -12.36 6.32
C PRO A 96 3.21 -12.96 4.95
N GLN A 97 2.24 -13.27 4.09
CA GLN A 97 2.49 -13.78 2.73
C GLN A 97 3.18 -12.78 1.81
N PHE A 98 3.15 -11.49 2.11
CA PHE A 98 3.84 -10.48 1.33
C PHE A 98 5.29 -10.33 1.80
N GLU A 99 6.24 -10.38 0.87
CA GLU A 99 7.66 -10.21 1.16
C GLU A 99 8.05 -8.74 1.16
N LEU A 100 7.69 -8.04 0.08
CA LEU A 100 8.04 -6.65 -0.14
C LEU A 100 6.78 -5.84 -0.43
N VAL A 101 6.71 -4.64 0.11
CA VAL A 101 5.60 -3.70 -0.12
C VAL A 101 6.18 -2.36 -0.54
N ALA A 102 5.85 -1.93 -1.75
CA ALA A 102 6.21 -0.62 -2.26
C ALA A 102 4.94 0.24 -2.39
N GLY A 103 4.96 1.43 -1.82
CA GLY A 103 3.82 2.35 -1.86
C GLY A 103 4.15 3.63 -2.62
N VAL A 104 3.24 4.08 -3.47
CA VAL A 104 3.30 5.38 -4.14
C VAL A 104 2.20 6.27 -3.58
N SER A 105 2.56 7.48 -3.14
CA SER A 105 1.64 8.46 -2.54
C SER A 105 1.18 9.47 -3.59
N LEU A 106 -0.10 9.85 -3.56
CA LEU A 106 -0.72 10.77 -4.51
C LEU A 106 -1.53 11.85 -3.78
N LEU A 107 -1.61 13.03 -4.36
CA LEU A 107 -2.37 14.24 -3.99
C LEU A 107 -1.83 14.96 -2.75
N ALA A 108 -1.79 14.32 -1.59
CA ALA A 108 -1.43 14.96 -0.33
C ALA A 108 -0.34 14.17 0.41
N PRO A 109 0.53 14.85 1.18
CA PRO A 109 1.48 14.18 2.06
C PRO A 109 0.78 13.49 3.23
N CYS A 110 1.47 12.53 3.85
CA CYS A 110 1.05 11.93 5.11
C CYS A 110 2.24 11.62 6.01
N ASN A 111 1.98 11.57 7.30
CA ASN A 111 2.94 11.05 8.27
C ASN A 111 2.86 9.52 8.30
N PHE A 112 3.86 8.85 7.76
CA PHE A 112 4.02 7.41 7.83
C PHE A 112 4.79 7.08 9.10
N ARG A 113 4.10 6.53 10.11
CA ARG A 113 4.67 6.23 11.42
C ARG A 113 5.05 4.77 11.51
N LEU A 114 6.20 4.52 12.11
CA LEU A 114 6.76 3.20 12.34
C LEU A 114 6.99 2.99 13.84
N ARG A 115 6.77 1.78 14.33
CA ARG A 115 7.15 1.39 15.68
C ARG A 115 7.57 -0.07 15.75
N ARG A 116 8.46 -0.37 16.68
CA ARG A 116 8.94 -1.72 16.96
C ARG A 116 9.12 -1.90 18.46
N ARG A 117 8.79 -3.09 18.98
CA ARG A 117 9.13 -3.44 20.37
C ARG A 117 10.64 -3.59 20.54
N ASN A 118 11.16 -2.97 21.58
CA ASN A 118 12.56 -3.06 21.99
C ASN A 118 12.60 -3.21 23.51
N GLY A 119 12.68 -4.46 23.98
CA GLY A 119 12.54 -4.76 25.40
C GLY A 119 11.20 -4.30 25.97
N GLY A 120 11.22 -3.48 27.02
CA GLY A 120 10.04 -2.86 27.63
C GLY A 120 9.54 -1.59 26.96
N ALA A 121 10.24 -1.07 25.95
CA ALA A 121 9.97 0.20 25.30
C ALA A 121 9.52 0.03 23.83
N TRP A 122 9.22 1.14 23.17
CA TRP A 122 8.95 1.23 21.75
C TRP A 122 9.97 2.14 21.07
N ASP A 123 10.68 1.59 20.08
CA ASP A 123 11.34 2.41 19.06
C ASP A 123 10.26 3.00 18.16
N ARG A 124 10.37 4.28 17.81
CA ARG A 124 9.41 4.99 16.95
C ARG A 124 10.12 5.86 15.95
N GLU A 125 9.60 5.84 14.73
CA GLU A 125 10.05 6.69 13.65
C GLU A 125 8.83 7.28 12.93
N THR A 126 9.01 8.46 12.34
CA THR A 126 7.99 9.10 11.50
C THR A 126 8.66 9.66 10.26
N ILE A 127 8.13 9.31 9.12
CA ILE A 127 8.60 9.76 7.81
C ILE A 127 7.44 10.51 7.14
N GLU A 128 7.69 11.74 6.72
CA GLU A 128 6.74 12.43 5.86
C GLU A 128 6.84 11.87 4.44
N VAL A 129 5.74 11.31 3.95
CA VAL A 129 5.64 10.76 2.59
C VAL A 129 4.93 11.76 1.72
N GLU A 130 5.70 12.43 0.87
CA GLU A 130 5.23 13.45 -0.05
C GLU A 130 4.41 12.85 -1.21
N PRO A 131 3.50 13.61 -1.84
CA PRO A 131 2.85 13.18 -3.06
C PRO A 131 3.88 12.96 -4.18
N ARG A 132 3.61 12.02 -5.08
CA ARG A 132 4.48 11.60 -6.19
C ARG A 132 5.79 10.95 -5.74
N SER A 133 5.92 10.61 -4.46
CA SER A 133 7.04 9.84 -3.91
C SER A 133 6.69 8.36 -3.75
N ALA A 134 7.71 7.53 -3.58
CA ALA A 134 7.56 6.13 -3.25
C ALA A 134 8.34 5.77 -1.98
N TYR A 135 7.85 4.79 -1.27
CA TYR A 135 8.55 4.14 -0.16
C TYR A 135 8.59 2.63 -0.36
N LEU A 136 9.58 2.00 0.25
CA LEU A 136 9.78 0.55 0.20
C LEU A 136 9.86 -0.01 1.61
N MET A 137 9.01 -0.98 1.90
CA MET A 137 9.08 -1.79 3.10
C MET A 137 9.64 -3.17 2.74
N ALA A 138 10.85 -3.44 3.23
CA ALA A 138 11.57 -4.69 3.02
C ALA A 138 12.36 -5.04 4.30
N GLY A 139 12.84 -6.27 4.42
CA GLY A 139 13.66 -6.73 5.53
C GLY A 139 13.07 -6.39 6.91
N PRO A 140 13.85 -5.77 7.83
CA PRO A 140 13.36 -5.42 9.17
C PRO A 140 12.14 -4.50 9.16
N ALA A 141 12.11 -3.46 8.31
CA ALA A 141 10.98 -2.54 8.20
C ALA A 141 9.67 -3.28 7.90
N ARG A 142 9.74 -4.33 7.08
CA ARG A 142 8.61 -5.17 6.72
C ARG A 142 8.25 -6.23 7.78
N ASN A 143 9.26 -6.83 8.42
CA ASN A 143 9.09 -8.02 9.25
C ASN A 143 8.97 -7.72 10.75
N GLU A 144 9.59 -6.65 11.22
CA GLU A 144 9.70 -6.32 12.65
C GLU A 144 8.86 -5.10 13.04
N TRP A 145 8.72 -4.13 12.14
CA TRP A 145 8.05 -2.87 12.42
C TRP A 145 6.55 -2.93 12.08
N GLU A 146 5.73 -2.37 12.96
CA GLU A 146 4.37 -1.97 12.66
C GLU A 146 4.37 -0.58 12.06
N HIS A 147 3.39 -0.29 11.22
CA HIS A 147 3.21 1.03 10.64
C HIS A 147 1.78 1.53 10.79
N SER A 148 1.61 2.83 10.72
CA SER A 148 0.31 3.51 10.78
C SER A 148 0.35 4.84 10.05
N ILE A 149 -0.80 5.32 9.62
CA ILE A 149 -1.02 6.67 9.11
C ILE A 149 -2.10 7.31 9.97
N PRO A 150 -1.81 8.40 10.69
CA PRO A 150 -2.84 9.13 11.44
C PRO A 150 -3.88 9.71 10.47
N PRO A 151 -5.06 10.13 10.98
CA PRO A 151 -6.06 10.78 10.14
C PRO A 151 -5.46 11.89 9.28
N VAL A 152 -5.67 11.82 7.97
CA VAL A 152 -5.17 12.82 7.02
C VAL A 152 -6.08 14.04 7.00
N ASN A 153 -5.51 15.22 6.73
CA ASN A 153 -6.27 16.47 6.66
C ASN A 153 -6.79 16.78 5.25
N ARG A 154 -6.23 16.14 4.24
CA ARG A 154 -6.58 16.36 2.82
C ARG A 154 -6.76 15.00 2.13
N HIS A 155 -7.54 15.01 1.05
CA HIS A 155 -7.76 13.84 0.22
C HIS A 155 -6.42 13.29 -0.30
N ARG A 156 -6.21 12.00 -0.15
CA ARG A 156 -5.00 11.30 -0.52
C ARG A 156 -5.34 9.93 -1.11
N TYR A 157 -4.62 9.54 -2.15
CA TYR A 157 -4.55 8.15 -2.58
C TYR A 157 -3.18 7.54 -2.28
N SER A 158 -3.13 6.24 -2.13
CA SER A 158 -1.88 5.47 -2.25
C SER A 158 -2.09 4.22 -3.07
N VAL A 159 -1.12 3.91 -3.90
CA VAL A 159 -1.07 2.67 -4.68
C VAL A 159 0.05 1.82 -4.10
N THR A 160 -0.29 0.67 -3.52
CA THR A 160 0.70 -0.25 -2.93
C THR A 160 0.83 -1.50 -3.78
N PHE A 161 2.06 -1.79 -4.18
CA PHE A 161 2.44 -2.99 -4.94
C PHE A 161 3.12 -3.98 -4.01
N ARG A 162 2.79 -5.26 -4.13
CA ARG A 162 3.27 -6.31 -3.22
C ARG A 162 3.81 -7.51 -3.97
N THR A 163 4.95 -8.02 -3.50
CA THR A 163 5.48 -9.31 -3.93
C THR A 163 5.03 -10.41 -2.96
N LEU A 164 4.88 -11.62 -3.46
CA LEU A 164 4.57 -12.79 -2.63
C LEU A 164 5.87 -13.48 -2.22
N ARG A 165 5.87 -14.08 -1.03
CA ARG A 165 6.98 -14.94 -0.58
C ARG A 165 7.03 -16.21 -1.41
N SER A 166 8.23 -16.65 -1.75
CA SER A 166 8.46 -17.84 -2.61
C SER A 166 8.11 -19.17 -1.91
N ASN A 167 7.87 -19.18 -0.61
CA ASN A 167 7.68 -20.41 0.20
C ASN A 167 6.26 -20.53 0.76
N LEU A 168 5.26 -20.10 0.01
CA LEU A 168 3.84 -20.30 0.35
C LEU A 168 3.20 -21.29 -0.60
#